data_e1d6cbacea914560a4cad632c735c293
#
_entry.id   e1d6cbacea914560a4cad632c735c293
#
_cell.length_a   1.000
_cell.length_b   1.000
_cell.length_c   1.000
_cell.angle_alpha   90.00
_cell.angle_beta   90.00
_cell.angle_gamma   90.00
#
_symmetry.space_group_name_H-M   'P 1'
#
loop_
_entity.id
_entity.type
_entity.pdbx_description
1 polymer ?
#
loop_
_entity_poly.entity_id
_entity_poly.type
_entity_poly.pdbx_seq_one_letter_code
_entity_poly.pdbx_strand_id
1 'polypeptide(L)' 'MPGKILDVSIEVGQEINKGDTLVVLEAMKMQNVIIASQKGRVRRVCVVAGQTVSKDEILVEIGA' A
#
# COMPACT_ATOMS: atom_id res chain seq x y z
N MET A 1 -2.81 15.45 0.83
CA MET A 1 -2.12 15.44 2.11
C MET A 1 -0.97 14.45 2.07
N PRO A 2 0.22 14.85 2.44
CA PRO A 2 1.32 13.92 2.45
C PRO A 2 1.20 12.93 3.61
N GLY A 3 1.68 11.73 3.38
CA GLY A 3 1.74 10.70 4.40
C GLY A 3 3.08 10.01 4.37
N LYS A 4 3.43 9.32 5.43
CA LYS A 4 4.66 8.55 5.52
C LYS A 4 4.32 7.07 5.54
N ILE A 5 5.01 6.30 4.72
CA ILE A 5 4.84 4.84 4.69
C ILE A 5 5.51 4.25 5.92
N LEU A 6 4.72 3.62 6.78
CA LEU A 6 5.24 2.96 7.98
C LEU A 6 5.68 1.53 7.69
N ASP A 7 4.93 0.83 6.85
CA ASP A 7 5.23 -0.56 6.53
C ASP A 7 4.64 -0.92 5.17
N VAL A 8 5.33 -1.82 4.47
CA VAL A 8 4.85 -2.40 3.21
C VAL A 8 4.75 -3.90 3.45
N SER A 9 3.51 -4.40 3.45
CA SER A 9 3.24 -5.79 3.86
C SER A 9 3.22 -6.78 2.70
N ILE A 10 3.53 -6.33 1.50
CA ILE A 10 3.41 -7.15 0.28
C ILE A 10 4.68 -7.12 -0.54
N GLU A 11 4.79 -8.08 -1.48
CA GLU A 11 5.90 -8.17 -2.42
C GLU A 11 5.35 -8.37 -3.82
N VAL A 12 6.14 -8.00 -4.81
CA VAL A 12 5.79 -8.21 -6.22
C VAL A 12 5.61 -9.72 -6.47
N GLY A 13 4.52 -10.06 -7.13
CA GLY A 13 4.19 -11.46 -7.43
C GLY A 13 3.34 -12.15 -6.37
N GLN A 14 3.11 -11.51 -5.23
CA GLN A 14 2.30 -12.07 -4.17
C GLN A 14 0.82 -12.08 -4.54
N GLU A 15 0.12 -13.18 -4.23
CA GLU A 15 -1.32 -13.22 -4.34
C GLU A 15 -1.95 -12.57 -3.12
N ILE A 16 -2.99 -11.77 -3.35
CA ILE A 16 -3.72 -11.11 -2.29
C ILE A 16 -5.20 -11.39 -2.42
N ASN A 17 -5.89 -11.33 -1.28
CA ASN A 17 -7.34 -11.48 -1.22
C ASN A 17 -7.95 -10.20 -0.72
N LYS A 18 -9.24 -10.04 -0.96
CA LYS A 18 -9.98 -8.87 -0.46
C LYS A 18 -9.80 -8.76 1.06
N GLY A 19 -9.42 -7.58 1.51
CA GLY A 19 -9.17 -7.31 2.92
C GLY A 19 -7.74 -7.49 3.38
N ASP A 20 -6.86 -8.01 2.53
CA ASP A 20 -5.45 -8.14 2.90
C ASP A 20 -4.79 -6.76 3.03
N THR A 21 -3.94 -6.62 4.05
CA THR A 21 -3.22 -5.37 4.26
C THR A 21 -2.13 -5.22 3.20
N LEU A 22 -2.14 -4.10 2.51
CA LEU A 22 -1.13 -3.79 1.49
C LEU A 22 -0.02 -2.93 2.07
N VAL A 23 -0.37 -1.79 2.62
CA VAL A 23 0.56 -0.78 3.11
C VAL A 23 -0.03 -0.13 4.34
N VAL A 24 0.81 0.24 5.29
CA VAL A 24 0.42 1.05 6.44
C VAL A 24 1.07 2.41 6.29
N LEU A 25 0.29 3.46 6.35
CA LEU A 25 0.82 4.82 6.27
C LEU A 25 0.33 5.67 7.42
N GLU A 26 1.09 6.72 7.74
CA GLU A 26 0.74 7.69 8.76
C GLU A 26 0.53 9.05 8.12
N ALA A 27 -0.61 9.65 8.41
CA ALA A 27 -0.92 11.00 7.98
C ALA A 27 -1.67 11.72 9.09
N MET A 28 -1.27 12.93 9.40
CA MET A 28 -1.92 13.74 10.44
C MET A 28 -2.02 13.03 11.78
N LYS A 29 -0.93 12.36 12.21
CA LYS A 29 -0.86 11.64 13.48
C LYS A 29 -1.80 10.45 13.57
N MET A 30 -2.36 9.99 12.45
CA MET A 30 -3.22 8.82 12.38
C MET A 30 -2.60 7.77 11.50
N GLN A 31 -2.70 6.53 11.92
CA GLN A 31 -2.28 5.41 11.10
C GLN A 31 -3.44 4.99 10.20
N ASN A 32 -3.13 4.81 8.94
CA ASN A 32 -4.12 4.35 7.97
C ASN A 32 -3.61 3.05 7.35
N VAL A 33 -4.46 2.04 7.35
CA VAL A 33 -4.15 0.76 6.75
C VAL A 33 -4.82 0.70 5.38
N ILE A 34 -3.99 0.53 4.36
CA ILE A 34 -4.50 0.38 2.99
C ILE A 34 -4.69 -1.10 2.73
N ILE A 35 -5.91 -1.48 2.42
CA ILE A 35 -6.26 -2.90 2.19
C ILE A 35 -6.69 -3.11 0.75
N ALA A 36 -6.61 -4.36 0.32
CA ALA A 36 -7.05 -4.75 -1.02
C ALA A 36 -8.57 -4.70 -1.08
N SER A 37 -9.12 -4.07 -2.12
CA SER A 37 -10.56 -4.01 -2.34
C SER A 37 -11.07 -5.22 -3.12
N GLN A 38 -10.16 -6.00 -3.69
CA GLN A 38 -10.52 -7.21 -4.45
C GLN A 38 -9.31 -8.14 -4.53
N LYS A 39 -9.57 -9.38 -4.87
CA LYS A 39 -8.55 -10.39 -5.08
C LYS A 39 -7.70 -10.04 -6.31
N GLY A 40 -6.42 -10.32 -6.24
CA GLY A 40 -5.52 -10.09 -7.36
C GLY A 40 -4.10 -10.50 -7.03
N ARG A 41 -3.17 -10.06 -7.87
CA ARG A 41 -1.75 -10.31 -7.68
C ARG A 41 -1.02 -8.98 -7.73
N VAL A 42 -0.05 -8.80 -6.85
CA VAL A 42 0.75 -7.58 -6.81
C VAL A 42 1.66 -7.56 -8.03
N ARG A 43 1.49 -6.53 -8.88
CA ARG A 43 2.29 -6.35 -10.10
C ARG A 43 3.47 -5.43 -9.87
N ARG A 44 3.31 -4.43 -9.03
CA ARG A 44 4.36 -3.47 -8.75
C ARG A 44 4.14 -2.85 -7.37
N VAL A 45 5.22 -2.68 -6.65
CA VAL A 45 5.22 -1.94 -5.39
C VAL A 45 6.02 -0.67 -5.63
N CYS A 46 5.34 0.47 -5.56
CA CYS A 46 5.92 1.77 -5.92
C CYS A 46 6.50 2.53 -4.73
N VAL A 47 6.41 1.97 -3.53
CA VAL A 47 6.84 2.65 -2.30
C VAL A 47 7.66 1.71 -1.42
N VAL A 48 8.42 2.31 -0.51
CA VAL A 48 9.17 1.56 0.50
C VAL A 48 8.88 2.15 1.88
N ALA A 49 9.09 1.36 2.92
CA ALA A 49 8.93 1.82 4.29
C ALA A 49 9.84 3.04 4.55
N GLY A 50 9.28 4.06 5.18
CA GLY A 50 9.99 5.30 5.46
C GLY A 50 9.83 6.37 4.39
N GLN A 51 9.26 6.03 3.25
CA GLN A 51 9.05 6.99 2.17
C GLN A 51 7.89 7.92 2.47
N THR A 52 8.02 9.18 2.09
CA THR A 52 6.91 10.15 2.14
C THR A 52 6.21 10.12 0.81
N VAL A 53 4.89 10.08 0.83
CA VAL A 53 4.07 10.04 -0.38
C VAL A 53 3.02 11.13 -0.36
N SER A 54 2.55 11.52 -1.55
CA SER A 54 1.47 12.48 -1.71
C SER A 54 0.14 11.74 -1.79
N LYS A 55 -0.95 12.47 -1.56
CA LYS A 55 -2.30 11.91 -1.50
C LYS A 55 -2.66 11.05 -2.72
N ASP A 56 -2.34 11.51 -3.91
CA ASP A 56 -2.77 10.84 -5.15
C ASP A 56 -1.69 9.98 -5.78
N GLU A 57 -0.61 9.71 -5.04
CA GLU A 57 0.48 8.92 -5.55
C GLU A 57 0.09 7.44 -5.61
N ILE A 58 0.48 6.76 -6.69
CA ILE A 58 0.23 5.33 -6.80
C ILE A 58 1.18 4.59 -5.88
N LEU A 59 0.63 3.84 -4.94
CA LEU A 59 1.41 3.09 -3.95
C LEU A 59 1.72 1.69 -4.42
N VAL A 60 0.74 1.01 -5.00
CA VAL A 60 0.83 -0.39 -5.40
C VAL A 60 -0.03 -0.60 -6.63
N GLU A 61 0.47 -1.40 -7.57
CA GLU A 61 -0.32 -1.83 -8.72
C GLU A 61 -0.72 -3.29 -8.54
N ILE A 62 -2.01 -3.57 -8.70
CA ILE A 62 -2.56 -4.90 -8.55
C ILE A 62 -3.28 -5.28 -9.84
N GLY A 63 -3.01 -6.49 -10.31
CA GLY A 63 -3.64 -7.02 -11.50
C GLY A 63 -4.40 -8.30 -11.21
N ALA A 64 -5.24 -8.64 -12.15
CA ALA A 64 -5.97 -9.91 -12.08
C ALA A 64 -5.08 -11.09 -12.44
#